data_82cd1d5ec184086beaf5dc4799e4ee1f
#
_entry.id   82cd1d5ec184086beaf5dc4799e4ee1f
#
_cell.length_a   1.000
_cell.length_b   1.000
_cell.length_c   1.000
_cell.angle_alpha   90.00
_cell.angle_beta   90.00
_cell.angle_gamma   90.00
#
_symmetry.space_group_name_H-M   'P 1'
#
loop_
_entity.id
_entity.type
_entity.pdbx_description
1 polymer ?
#
loop_
_entity_poly.entity_id
_entity_poly.type
_entity_poly.pdbx_seq_one_letter_code
_entity_poly.pdbx_strand_id
1 'polypeptide(L)'
;MIRSRRRRRPGQRGQSLVEFAFVLPIIVLVIASFIELGRAVFAWNTIANAARQGARVAAVNQLADTTDCDESRPIEDPYEPHWSIRGCAVAAASALGVKAANVGISYSSPPSTTLACDPTLHVGCIARITVSYHYAVATPFLNWVIGSFTMSQTSEMPIERVFP
;
A
#
# COMPACT_ATOMS: atom_id res chain seq x y z
N MET A 1 -26.86 17.85 -69.11
CA MET A 1 -26.20 17.38 -67.89
C MET A 1 -26.17 18.50 -66.88
N ILE A 2 -27.10 18.47 -65.92
CA ILE A 2 -27.22 19.50 -64.86
C ILE A 2 -26.49 18.95 -63.62
N ARG A 3 -25.31 19.51 -63.28
CA ARG A 3 -24.57 19.21 -62.05
C ARG A 3 -25.25 19.85 -60.88
N SER A 4 -26.03 19.07 -60.12
CA SER A 4 -26.58 19.46 -58.79
C SER A 4 -25.42 19.77 -57.83
N ARG A 5 -25.17 21.08 -57.60
CA ARG A 5 -24.30 21.55 -56.55
C ARG A 5 -24.98 21.26 -55.19
N ARG A 6 -24.58 20.18 -54.48
CA ARG A 6 -24.94 19.97 -53.09
C ARG A 6 -24.46 21.20 -52.30
N ARG A 7 -25.39 22.05 -51.92
CA ARG A 7 -25.13 23.11 -50.92
C ARG A 7 -24.78 22.46 -49.60
N ARG A 8 -23.50 22.51 -49.22
CA ARG A 8 -23.05 22.15 -47.89
C ARG A 8 -23.70 23.11 -46.91
N ARG A 9 -24.54 22.60 -46.02
CA ARG A 9 -25.20 23.38 -44.96
C ARG A 9 -24.14 23.84 -43.94
N PRO A 10 -23.92 25.16 -43.74
CA PRO A 10 -22.82 25.67 -42.92
C PRO A 10 -23.06 25.49 -41.40
N GLY A 11 -24.22 24.99 -40.93
CA GLY A 11 -24.58 24.90 -39.54
C GLY A 11 -24.16 23.60 -38.79
N GLN A 12 -23.75 22.53 -39.53
CA GLN A 12 -23.52 21.22 -38.87
C GLN A 12 -22.13 21.07 -38.23
N ARG A 13 -21.17 21.92 -38.58
CA ARG A 13 -19.80 21.84 -38.02
C ARG A 13 -19.67 22.41 -36.63
N GLY A 14 -20.52 23.34 -36.20
CA GLY A 14 -20.52 23.92 -34.88
C GLY A 14 -21.20 23.03 -33.81
N GLN A 15 -22.24 22.29 -34.20
CA GLN A 15 -23.00 21.46 -33.32
C GLN A 15 -22.17 20.29 -32.77
N SER A 16 -21.43 19.56 -33.62
CA SER A 16 -20.56 18.45 -33.22
C SER A 16 -19.42 18.90 -32.30
N LEU A 17 -18.94 20.14 -32.47
CA LEU A 17 -17.91 20.69 -31.60
C LEU A 17 -18.45 21.00 -30.20
N VAL A 18 -19.68 21.47 -30.10
CA VAL A 18 -20.36 21.71 -28.82
C VAL A 18 -20.65 20.38 -28.11
N GLU A 19 -21.16 19.36 -28.81
CA GLU A 19 -21.37 18.02 -28.26
C GLU A 19 -20.06 17.42 -27.73
N PHE A 20 -18.97 17.53 -28.50
CA PHE A 20 -17.66 17.06 -28.07
C PHE A 20 -17.16 17.81 -26.82
N ALA A 21 -17.37 19.13 -26.75
CA ALA A 21 -16.97 19.94 -25.61
C ALA A 21 -17.66 19.54 -24.31
N PHE A 22 -18.89 19.00 -24.36
CA PHE A 22 -19.59 18.48 -23.19
C PHE A 22 -19.19 17.03 -22.85
N VAL A 23 -18.89 16.21 -23.84
CA VAL A 23 -18.52 14.80 -23.62
C VAL A 23 -17.07 14.67 -23.14
N LEU A 24 -16.17 15.52 -23.65
CA LEU A 24 -14.74 15.47 -23.32
C LEU A 24 -14.45 15.51 -21.82
N PRO A 25 -15.00 16.44 -21.01
CA PRO A 25 -14.76 16.45 -19.55
C PRO A 25 -15.20 15.17 -18.86
N ILE A 26 -16.31 14.56 -19.29
CA ILE A 26 -16.81 13.30 -18.73
C ILE A 26 -15.83 12.16 -19.02
N ILE A 27 -15.33 12.07 -20.24
CA ILE A 27 -14.34 11.05 -20.63
C ILE A 27 -13.05 11.22 -19.80
N VAL A 28 -12.54 12.44 -19.70
CA VAL A 28 -11.35 12.75 -18.89
C VAL A 28 -11.55 12.36 -17.44
N LEU A 29 -12.72 12.63 -16.86
CA LEU A 29 -13.06 12.29 -15.50
C LEU A 29 -13.10 10.77 -15.28
N VAL A 30 -13.66 10.03 -16.23
CA VAL A 30 -13.70 8.55 -16.18
C VAL A 30 -12.28 7.98 -16.24
N ILE A 31 -11.44 8.47 -17.17
CA ILE A 31 -10.05 8.02 -17.27
C ILE A 31 -9.27 8.34 -15.99
N ALA A 32 -9.40 9.55 -15.45
CA ALA A 32 -8.77 9.93 -14.20
C ALA A 32 -9.20 9.04 -13.02
N SER A 33 -10.47 8.66 -12.96
CA SER A 33 -10.98 7.75 -11.93
C SER A 33 -10.38 6.36 -12.04
N PHE A 34 -10.17 5.82 -13.24
CA PHE A 34 -9.51 4.53 -13.44
C PHE A 34 -8.04 4.57 -13.03
N ILE A 35 -7.32 5.65 -13.34
CA ILE A 35 -5.93 5.82 -12.91
C ILE A 35 -5.85 5.86 -11.39
N GLU A 36 -6.74 6.59 -10.75
CA GLU A 36 -6.78 6.71 -9.29
C GLU A 36 -7.12 5.38 -8.61
N LEU A 37 -8.05 4.62 -9.17
CA LEU A 37 -8.37 3.27 -8.70
C LEU A 37 -7.13 2.35 -8.80
N GLY A 38 -6.41 2.40 -9.93
CA GLY A 38 -5.18 1.61 -10.11
C GLY A 38 -4.12 1.95 -9.07
N ARG A 39 -3.93 3.24 -8.76
CA ARG A 39 -3.02 3.70 -7.71
C ARG A 39 -3.44 3.23 -6.32
N ALA A 40 -4.75 3.27 -6.02
CA ALA A 40 -5.27 2.81 -4.74
C ALA A 40 -5.07 1.29 -4.57
N VAL A 41 -5.34 0.49 -5.59
CA VAL A 41 -5.10 -0.97 -5.58
C VAL A 41 -3.61 -1.28 -5.45
N PHE A 42 -2.75 -0.54 -6.14
CA PHE A 42 -1.30 -0.68 -6.00
C PHE A 42 -0.85 -0.41 -4.56
N ALA A 43 -1.31 0.70 -3.96
CA ALA A 43 -0.99 1.03 -2.57
C ALA A 43 -1.46 -0.06 -1.60
N TRP A 44 -2.70 -0.53 -1.76
CA TRP A 44 -3.28 -1.62 -0.96
C TRP A 44 -2.44 -2.89 -1.00
N ASN A 45 -2.07 -3.35 -2.20
CA ASN A 45 -1.25 -4.55 -2.38
C ASN A 45 0.16 -4.37 -1.80
N THR A 46 0.73 -3.18 -1.94
CA THR A 46 2.08 -2.87 -1.44
C THR A 46 2.12 -2.92 0.09
N ILE A 47 1.16 -2.28 0.79
CA ILE A 47 1.12 -2.34 2.26
C ILE A 47 0.77 -3.74 2.78
N ALA A 48 -0.05 -4.51 2.05
CA ALA A 48 -0.34 -5.90 2.40
C ALA A 48 0.91 -6.79 2.27
N ASN A 49 1.73 -6.56 1.24
CA ASN A 49 3.01 -7.25 1.08
C ASN A 49 4.01 -6.85 2.19
N ALA A 50 4.07 -5.57 2.51
CA ALA A 50 4.92 -5.05 3.58
C ALA A 50 4.56 -5.64 4.95
N ALA A 51 3.27 -5.74 5.27
CA ALA A 51 2.82 -6.37 6.51
C ALA A 51 3.22 -7.86 6.58
N ARG A 52 3.08 -8.59 5.46
CA ARG A 52 3.51 -10.00 5.38
C ARG A 52 5.02 -10.16 5.53
N GLN A 53 5.80 -9.28 4.91
CA GLN A 53 7.26 -9.33 5.03
C GLN A 53 7.71 -9.04 6.47
N GLY A 54 7.14 -8.01 7.11
CA GLY A 54 7.38 -7.75 8.53
C GLY A 54 6.99 -8.93 9.43
N ALA A 55 5.85 -9.58 9.17
CA ALA A 55 5.39 -10.73 9.94
C ALA A 55 6.33 -11.95 9.79
N ARG A 56 6.88 -12.20 8.59
CA ARG A 56 7.89 -13.25 8.38
C ARG A 56 9.16 -13.00 9.19
N VAL A 57 9.63 -11.77 9.21
CA VAL A 57 10.79 -11.40 10.03
C VAL A 57 10.46 -11.55 11.51
N ALA A 58 9.29 -11.13 11.96
CA ALA A 58 8.86 -11.30 13.34
C ALA A 58 8.79 -12.76 13.80
N ALA A 59 8.48 -13.69 12.90
CA ALA A 59 8.41 -15.12 13.22
C ALA A 59 9.78 -15.72 13.55
N VAL A 60 10.86 -15.19 12.96
CA VAL A 60 12.23 -15.72 13.11
C VAL A 60 13.17 -14.78 13.83
N ASN A 61 12.88 -13.49 13.88
CA ASN A 61 13.70 -12.46 14.50
C ASN A 61 12.80 -11.38 15.09
N GLN A 62 12.83 -11.17 16.41
CA GLN A 62 11.95 -10.26 17.13
C GLN A 62 12.49 -8.84 17.30
N LEU A 63 13.65 -8.51 16.72
CA LEU A 63 14.21 -7.17 16.85
C LEU A 63 13.37 -6.14 16.08
N ALA A 64 12.73 -5.27 16.84
CA ALA A 64 11.79 -4.30 16.30
C ALA A 64 12.46 -3.00 15.83
N ASP A 65 13.59 -2.63 16.40
CA ASP A 65 14.07 -1.24 16.45
C ASP A 65 15.18 -0.87 15.46
N THR A 66 15.74 -1.81 14.71
CA THR A 66 16.70 -1.45 13.67
C THR A 66 15.96 -1.08 12.36
N THR A 67 16.52 -0.16 11.59
CA THR A 67 15.95 0.30 10.33
C THR A 67 16.42 -0.51 9.12
N ASP A 68 17.30 -1.51 9.36
CA ASP A 68 17.95 -2.24 8.31
C ASP A 68 17.19 -3.49 7.90
N CYS A 69 17.03 -3.67 6.58
CA CYS A 69 16.61 -4.90 5.95
C CYS A 69 17.54 -5.16 4.78
N ASP A 70 18.75 -5.61 5.07
CA ASP A 70 19.76 -5.86 4.06
C ASP A 70 20.09 -7.36 3.99
N GLU A 71 19.53 -8.03 2.99
CA GLU A 71 19.82 -9.44 2.70
C GLU A 71 21.22 -9.65 2.12
N SER A 72 21.89 -8.59 1.66
CA SER A 72 23.18 -8.67 0.99
C SER A 72 24.37 -8.55 1.93
N ARG A 73 24.15 -8.17 3.19
CA ARG A 73 25.20 -8.03 4.18
C ARG A 73 25.65 -9.42 4.64
N PRO A 74 26.95 -9.76 4.52
CA PRO A 74 27.47 -11.03 5.05
C PRO A 74 27.20 -11.08 6.56
N ILE A 75 26.74 -12.22 7.04
CA ILE A 75 26.58 -12.49 8.47
C ILE A 75 27.99 -12.62 9.06
N GLU A 76 28.55 -11.49 9.50
CA GLU A 76 29.86 -11.49 10.19
C GLU A 76 29.72 -11.92 11.64
N ASP A 77 28.57 -11.71 12.25
CA ASP A 77 28.23 -12.17 13.59
C ASP A 77 26.83 -12.82 13.57
N PRO A 78 26.72 -14.12 13.94
CA PRO A 78 25.43 -14.80 14.03
C PRO A 78 24.49 -14.23 15.12
N TYR A 79 24.99 -13.34 15.96
CA TYR A 79 24.25 -12.67 17.03
C TYR A 79 23.83 -11.24 16.68
N GLU A 80 24.32 -10.65 15.58
CA GLU A 80 23.84 -9.36 15.08
C GLU A 80 22.75 -9.56 14.04
N PRO A 81 21.48 -9.35 14.39
CA PRO A 81 20.41 -9.48 13.43
C PRO A 81 20.40 -8.28 12.48
N HIS A 82 20.67 -8.55 11.22
CA HIS A 82 20.65 -7.56 10.14
C HIS A 82 19.21 -7.24 9.65
N TRP A 83 18.20 -7.87 10.20
CA TRP A 83 16.83 -7.75 9.76
C TRP A 83 15.92 -7.27 10.89
N SER A 84 15.44 -6.06 10.79
CA SER A 84 14.42 -5.60 11.69
C SER A 84 13.02 -5.78 11.09
N ILE A 85 12.05 -6.03 11.94
CA ILE A 85 10.64 -6.15 11.55
C ILE A 85 10.19 -4.88 10.81
N ARG A 86 10.48 -3.70 11.40
CA ARG A 86 10.10 -2.41 10.82
C ARG A 86 10.89 -2.10 9.55
N GLY A 87 12.20 -2.34 9.55
CA GLY A 87 13.05 -2.09 8.38
C GLY A 87 12.59 -2.87 7.17
N CYS A 88 12.32 -4.17 7.33
CA CYS A 88 11.88 -5.02 6.22
C CYS A 88 10.45 -4.67 5.74
N ALA A 89 9.55 -4.29 6.65
CA ALA A 89 8.24 -3.80 6.24
C ALA A 89 8.35 -2.47 5.46
N VAL A 90 9.19 -1.53 5.91
CA VAL A 90 9.44 -0.25 5.22
C VAL A 90 10.10 -0.47 3.87
N ALA A 91 11.10 -1.33 3.78
CA ALA A 91 11.78 -1.66 2.52
C ALA A 91 10.80 -2.24 1.49
N ALA A 92 9.91 -3.15 1.92
CA ALA A 92 8.87 -3.72 1.06
C ALA A 92 7.81 -2.71 0.60
N ALA A 93 7.64 -1.59 1.33
CA ALA A 93 6.74 -0.49 0.99
C ALA A 93 7.47 0.77 0.51
N SER A 94 8.73 0.66 0.09
CA SER A 94 9.59 1.81 -0.31
C SER A 94 8.96 2.66 -1.42
N ALA A 95 8.26 2.03 -2.37
CA ALA A 95 7.56 2.72 -3.47
C ALA A 95 6.46 3.69 -2.99
N LEU A 96 5.94 3.52 -1.78
CA LEU A 96 4.92 4.39 -1.18
C LEU A 96 5.52 5.40 -0.18
N GLY A 97 6.80 5.30 0.14
CA GLY A 97 7.45 6.16 1.14
C GLY A 97 6.90 5.93 2.56
N VAL A 98 6.47 4.72 2.90
CA VAL A 98 6.04 4.35 4.24
C VAL A 98 7.21 4.51 5.22
N LYS A 99 6.96 5.14 6.36
CA LYS A 99 7.96 5.36 7.41
C LYS A 99 7.84 4.30 8.51
N ALA A 100 8.91 4.11 9.28
CA ALA A 100 8.92 3.18 10.42
C ALA A 100 7.80 3.46 11.45
N ALA A 101 7.45 4.72 11.65
CA ALA A 101 6.35 5.14 12.52
C ALA A 101 4.95 4.63 12.06
N ASN A 102 4.82 4.27 10.78
CA ASN A 102 3.59 3.73 10.21
C ASN A 102 3.49 2.20 10.32
N VAL A 103 4.49 1.55 10.93
CA VAL A 103 4.53 0.12 11.15
C VAL A 103 4.28 -0.15 12.64
N GLY A 104 3.09 -0.65 12.94
CA GLY A 104 2.71 -1.10 14.28
C GLY A 104 3.08 -2.56 14.48
N ILE A 105 3.69 -2.88 15.62
CA ILE A 105 4.05 -4.23 16.02
C ILE A 105 3.35 -4.51 17.34
N SER A 106 2.65 -5.62 17.42
CA SER A 106 2.01 -6.10 18.65
C SER A 106 2.09 -7.62 18.73
N TYR A 107 2.09 -8.12 19.95
CA TYR A 107 2.14 -9.55 20.20
C TYR A 107 0.90 -9.96 20.97
N SER A 108 0.36 -11.13 20.66
CA SER A 108 -0.81 -11.68 21.36
C SER A 108 -0.59 -13.14 21.69
N SER A 109 -1.21 -13.57 22.79
CA SER A 109 -1.21 -14.98 23.20
C SER A 109 -2.14 -15.77 22.29
N PRO A 110 -1.77 -16.97 21.87
CA PRO A 110 -2.68 -17.86 21.16
C PRO A 110 -3.84 -18.28 22.08
N PRO A 111 -5.03 -18.54 21.54
CA PRO A 111 -6.22 -18.84 22.34
C PRO A 111 -6.11 -20.11 23.18
N SER A 112 -5.11 -20.95 22.91
CA SER A 112 -4.87 -22.22 23.62
C SER A 112 -3.92 -22.15 24.80
N THR A 113 -3.32 -20.97 25.10
CA THR A 113 -2.34 -20.82 26.18
C THR A 113 -2.72 -19.71 27.15
N THR A 114 -2.40 -19.93 28.43
CA THR A 114 -2.58 -18.94 29.50
C THR A 114 -1.34 -18.05 29.68
N LEU A 115 -0.28 -18.29 28.91
CA LEU A 115 0.96 -17.53 28.99
C LEU A 115 0.82 -16.19 28.28
N ALA A 116 1.14 -15.11 28.98
CA ALA A 116 1.14 -13.78 28.39
C ALA A 116 2.37 -13.60 27.48
N CYS A 117 2.15 -13.07 26.27
CA CYS A 117 3.19 -12.80 25.30
C CYS A 117 3.76 -11.36 25.37
N ASP A 118 3.33 -10.60 26.36
CA ASP A 118 3.85 -9.26 26.67
C ASP A 118 4.03 -9.17 28.20
N PRO A 119 5.22 -8.83 28.71
CA PRO A 119 6.44 -8.38 28.04
C PRO A 119 7.40 -9.51 27.57
N THR A 120 7.13 -10.77 27.88
CA THR A 120 8.02 -11.89 27.54
C THR A 120 7.52 -12.66 26.34
N LEU A 121 8.34 -12.69 25.27
CA LEU A 121 8.04 -13.46 24.07
C LEU A 121 8.45 -14.93 24.25
N HIS A 122 7.62 -15.84 23.76
CA HIS A 122 7.94 -17.26 23.67
C HIS A 122 7.43 -17.85 22.36
N VAL A 123 7.97 -19.00 22.01
CA VAL A 123 7.52 -19.75 20.84
C VAL A 123 6.02 -20.02 20.95
N GLY A 124 5.30 -19.72 19.87
CA GLY A 124 3.85 -19.84 19.81
C GLY A 124 3.09 -18.53 20.04
N CYS A 125 3.74 -17.45 20.51
CA CYS A 125 3.15 -16.11 20.50
C CYS A 125 2.83 -15.69 19.06
N ILE A 126 1.76 -14.92 18.87
CA ILE A 126 1.37 -14.42 17.55
C ILE A 126 1.89 -13.00 17.42
N ALA A 127 2.80 -12.79 16.47
CA ALA A 127 3.23 -11.46 16.05
C ALA A 127 2.22 -10.89 15.05
N ARG A 128 1.72 -9.70 15.36
CA ARG A 128 0.78 -8.95 14.51
C ARG A 128 1.46 -7.68 14.02
N ILE A 129 1.67 -7.59 12.72
CA ILE A 129 2.30 -6.46 12.07
C ILE A 129 1.26 -5.70 11.27
N THR A 130 1.07 -4.43 11.61
CA THR A 130 0.13 -3.53 10.94
C THR A 130 0.89 -2.43 10.24
N VAL A 131 0.71 -2.32 8.92
CA VAL A 131 1.28 -1.24 8.11
C VAL A 131 0.17 -0.29 7.71
N SER A 132 0.33 0.99 8.02
CA SER A 132 -0.61 2.05 7.67
C SER A 132 -0.02 2.99 6.63
N TYR A 133 -0.86 3.45 5.71
CA TYR A 133 -0.49 4.39 4.65
C TYR A 133 -1.58 5.44 4.47
N HIS A 134 -1.19 6.70 4.47
CA HIS A 134 -2.10 7.80 4.20
C HIS A 134 -2.19 8.03 2.69
N TYR A 135 -3.30 7.61 2.10
CA TYR A 135 -3.56 7.77 0.68
C TYR A 135 -4.14 9.14 0.39
N ALA A 136 -3.47 9.91 -0.45
CA ALA A 136 -3.94 11.18 -0.96
C ALA A 136 -4.33 11.03 -2.44
N VAL A 137 -5.55 11.42 -2.77
CA VAL A 137 -6.06 11.45 -4.15
C VAL A 137 -5.31 12.54 -4.92
N ALA A 138 -4.69 12.20 -6.05
CA ALA A 138 -3.89 13.14 -6.82
C ALA A 138 -4.74 14.05 -7.74
N THR A 139 -5.89 13.56 -8.18
CA THR A 139 -6.79 14.31 -9.06
C THR A 139 -7.55 15.37 -8.27
N PRO A 140 -7.40 16.69 -8.56
CA PRO A 140 -7.99 17.75 -7.75
C PRO A 140 -9.49 17.64 -7.56
N PHE A 141 -10.23 17.30 -8.62
CA PHE A 141 -11.67 17.12 -8.56
C PHE A 141 -12.09 15.93 -7.67
N LEU A 142 -11.42 14.79 -7.82
CA LEU A 142 -11.69 13.60 -6.99
C LEU A 142 -11.27 13.84 -5.54
N ASN A 143 -10.18 14.57 -5.32
CA ASN A 143 -9.74 14.94 -3.98
C ASN A 143 -10.77 15.82 -3.26
N TRP A 144 -11.46 16.70 -3.99
CA TRP A 144 -12.54 17.51 -3.41
C TRP A 144 -13.73 16.67 -2.97
N VAL A 145 -14.04 15.57 -3.69
CA VAL A 145 -15.18 14.69 -3.41
C VAL A 145 -14.83 13.61 -2.36
N ILE A 146 -13.69 12.94 -2.51
CA ILE A 146 -13.30 11.76 -1.71
C ILE A 146 -12.37 12.16 -0.55
N GLY A 147 -11.52 13.18 -0.77
CA GLY A 147 -10.48 13.56 0.20
C GLY A 147 -9.34 12.56 0.29
N SER A 148 -8.63 12.59 1.41
CA SER A 148 -7.59 11.64 1.76
C SER A 148 -8.09 10.67 2.83
N PHE A 149 -7.59 9.44 2.82
CA PHE A 149 -7.95 8.43 3.80
C PHE A 149 -6.76 7.53 4.15
N THR A 150 -6.81 6.90 5.32
CA THR A 150 -5.76 5.99 5.75
C THR A 150 -6.16 4.55 5.45
N MET A 151 -5.26 3.85 4.74
CA MET A 151 -5.34 2.42 4.52
C MET A 151 -4.46 1.70 5.54
N SER A 152 -4.90 0.57 6.07
CA SER A 152 -4.09 -0.28 6.93
C SER A 152 -4.23 -1.74 6.54
N GLN A 153 -3.13 -2.48 6.63
CA GLN A 153 -3.09 -3.91 6.43
C GLN A 153 -2.36 -4.56 7.57
N THR A 154 -2.89 -5.68 8.03
CA THR A 154 -2.35 -6.44 9.14
C THR A 154 -2.04 -7.86 8.70
N SER A 155 -0.88 -8.36 9.11
CA SER A 155 -0.47 -9.74 8.93
C SER A 155 -0.09 -10.34 10.28
N GLU A 156 -0.47 -11.59 10.50
CA GLU A 156 -0.22 -12.32 11.75
C GLU A 156 0.57 -13.58 11.43
N MET A 157 1.61 -13.83 12.25
CA MET A 157 2.39 -15.06 12.18
C MET A 157 2.78 -15.54 13.57
N PRO A 158 2.79 -16.86 13.81
CA PRO A 158 3.30 -17.40 15.07
C PRO A 158 4.82 -17.24 15.11
N ILE A 159 5.33 -16.96 16.30
CA ILE A 159 6.77 -16.90 16.58
C ILE A 159 7.31 -18.32 16.64
N GLU A 160 8.26 -18.63 15.77
CA GLU A 160 8.90 -19.95 15.67
C GLU A 160 10.21 -20.01 16.46
N ARG A 161 10.88 -18.86 16.65
CA ARG A 161 12.12 -18.73 17.40
C ARG A 161 12.08 -17.52 18.31
N VAL A 162 12.64 -17.66 19.49
CA VAL A 162 12.94 -16.56 20.40
C VAL A 162 14.45 -16.49 20.55
N PHE A 163 15.03 -15.33 20.30
CA PHE A 163 16.43 -15.06 20.60
C PHE A 163 16.54 -14.57 22.05
N PRO A 164 17.54 -15.10 22.80
CA PRO A 164 17.76 -14.69 24.18
C PRO A 164 18.20 -13.23 24.31
#